data_ff6657118874068c8bd18a8cac1af92d
#
_entry.id   ff6657118874068c8bd18a8cac1af92d
#
_cell.length_a   1.000
_cell.length_b   1.000
_cell.length_c   1.000
_cell.angle_alpha   90.00
_cell.angle_beta   90.00
_cell.angle_gamma   90.00
#
_symmetry.space_group_name_H-M   'P 1'
#
loop_
_entity.id
_entity.type
_entity.pdbx_description
1 polymer ?
#
loop_
_entity_poly.entity_id
_entity_poly.type
_entity_poly.pdbx_seq_one_letter_code
_entity_poly.pdbx_strand_id
1 'polypeptide(L)'
;MRCEEAEQYLYYAMTIGEQLLISGAEVGRVEDTIRRICMTYGAERVDVFSITSSIVTTMCGEFGICTQTRRVRGMANDLGKLDDLNQLSRYICAHRPEPSEIRTRLSAIEQRPVYSFRMQIFIYAVISGSFSVFFGGDLRDMIASALIGIVLKLLESFLKRSSLNSLITVFLCCGVGGILANFAVCIGLGHRADLISIGNIMLLIPGIAFTNSLRDLFSGDTITGLIRCMESVLLAFVVGLGFTAANLLF
;
A
#
# COMPACT_ATOMS: atom_id res chain seq x y z
N MET A 1 -21.28 30.57 3.71
CA MET A 1 -20.63 29.59 4.64
C MET A 1 -19.74 30.38 5.60
N ARG A 2 -19.74 30.08 6.90
CA ARG A 2 -18.83 30.71 7.89
C ARG A 2 -17.43 30.13 7.77
N CYS A 3 -16.40 30.86 8.20
CA CYS A 3 -15.00 30.39 8.13
C CYS A 3 -14.79 29.08 8.90
N GLU A 4 -15.38 28.92 10.09
CA GLU A 4 -15.30 27.71 10.88
C GLU A 4 -15.91 26.47 10.17
N GLU A 5 -16.99 26.64 9.44
CA GLU A 5 -17.61 25.57 8.64
C GLU A 5 -16.71 25.18 7.46
N ALA A 6 -16.10 26.17 6.81
CA ALA A 6 -15.16 25.96 5.72
C ALA A 6 -13.93 25.17 6.18
N GLU A 7 -13.38 25.50 7.36
CA GLU A 7 -12.27 24.78 7.97
C GLU A 7 -12.62 23.32 8.29
N GLN A 8 -13.85 23.04 8.73
CA GLN A 8 -14.29 21.66 8.98
C GLN A 8 -14.36 20.84 7.68
N TYR A 9 -14.91 21.41 6.60
CA TYR A 9 -14.94 20.70 5.32
C TYR A 9 -13.55 20.48 4.75
N LEU A 10 -12.66 21.47 4.88
CA LEU A 10 -11.24 21.30 4.54
C LEU A 10 -10.59 20.19 5.36
N TYR A 11 -10.87 20.13 6.66
CA TYR A 11 -10.37 19.07 7.53
C TYR A 11 -10.76 17.68 7.03
N TYR A 12 -12.03 17.46 6.65
CA TYR A 12 -12.47 16.15 6.13
C TYR A 12 -11.92 15.87 4.74
N ALA A 13 -11.85 16.86 3.85
CA ALA A 13 -11.22 16.70 2.55
C ALA A 13 -9.76 16.26 2.67
N MET A 14 -9.02 16.91 3.57
CA MET A 14 -7.64 16.58 3.90
C MET A 14 -7.49 15.19 4.53
N THR A 15 -8.41 14.80 5.41
CA THR A 15 -8.39 13.47 6.04
C THR A 15 -8.66 12.38 5.01
N ILE A 16 -9.61 12.58 4.10
CA ILE A 16 -9.87 11.65 2.99
C ILE A 16 -8.65 11.58 2.08
N GLY A 17 -8.05 12.71 1.71
CA GLY A 17 -6.83 12.76 0.90
C GLY A 17 -5.64 12.03 1.55
N GLU A 18 -5.42 12.25 2.84
CA GLU A 18 -4.39 11.55 3.62
C GLU A 18 -4.61 10.02 3.60
N GLN A 19 -5.84 9.58 3.86
CA GLN A 19 -6.18 8.15 3.86
C GLN A 19 -6.07 7.52 2.47
N LEU A 20 -6.44 8.25 1.40
CA LEU A 20 -6.23 7.82 0.02
C LEU A 20 -4.74 7.64 -0.28
N LEU A 21 -3.90 8.61 0.09
CA LEU A 21 -2.46 8.55 -0.14
C LEU A 21 -1.81 7.39 0.63
N ILE A 22 -2.18 7.18 1.90
CA ILE A 22 -1.75 6.04 2.71
C ILE A 22 -2.17 4.71 2.06
N SER A 23 -3.38 4.65 1.50
CA SER A 23 -3.92 3.43 0.86
C SER A 23 -3.35 3.14 -0.53
N GLY A 24 -2.42 3.97 -1.02
CA GLY A 24 -1.72 3.76 -2.28
C GLY A 24 -2.33 4.47 -3.49
N ALA A 25 -3.15 5.50 -3.29
CA ALA A 25 -3.63 6.34 -4.39
C ALA A 25 -2.48 7.12 -5.07
N GLU A 26 -2.69 7.43 -6.34
CA GLU A 26 -1.86 8.35 -7.12
C GLU A 26 -1.99 9.78 -6.58
N VAL A 27 -0.90 10.55 -6.65
CA VAL A 27 -0.87 11.93 -6.14
C VAL A 27 -1.91 12.82 -6.82
N GLY A 28 -1.93 12.82 -8.15
CA GLY A 28 -2.88 13.62 -8.91
C GLY A 28 -4.35 13.30 -8.59
N ARG A 29 -4.64 12.02 -8.28
CA ARG A 29 -5.99 11.59 -7.85
C ARG A 29 -6.35 12.11 -6.46
N VAL A 30 -5.39 12.14 -5.54
CA VAL A 30 -5.56 12.70 -4.19
C VAL A 30 -5.87 14.19 -4.28
N GLU A 31 -5.08 14.93 -5.07
CA GLU A 31 -5.25 16.36 -5.28
C GLU A 31 -6.60 16.69 -5.92
N ASP A 32 -7.00 15.96 -6.96
CA ASP A 32 -8.29 16.12 -7.62
C ASP A 32 -9.46 15.84 -6.65
N THR A 33 -9.34 14.82 -5.82
CA THR A 33 -10.36 14.46 -4.81
C THR A 33 -10.53 15.59 -3.78
N ILE A 34 -9.43 16.10 -3.20
CA ILE A 34 -9.46 17.19 -2.24
C ILE A 34 -10.07 18.44 -2.90
N ARG A 35 -9.62 18.79 -4.10
CA ARG A 35 -10.12 19.94 -4.85
C ARG A 35 -11.63 19.84 -5.07
N ARG A 36 -12.13 18.72 -5.57
CA ARG A 36 -13.57 18.50 -5.82
C ARG A 36 -14.41 18.62 -4.57
N ILE A 37 -13.98 18.03 -3.47
CA ILE A 37 -14.69 18.15 -2.19
C ILE A 37 -14.77 19.62 -1.77
N CYS A 38 -13.65 20.35 -1.74
CA CYS A 38 -13.62 21.76 -1.35
C CYS A 38 -14.50 22.65 -2.26
N MET A 39 -14.42 22.44 -3.59
CA MET A 39 -15.24 23.16 -4.57
C MET A 39 -16.74 22.89 -4.36
N THR A 40 -17.12 21.67 -3.98
CA THR A 40 -18.51 21.30 -3.70
C THR A 40 -19.11 22.10 -2.55
N TYR A 41 -18.30 22.53 -1.59
CA TYR A 41 -18.71 23.35 -0.45
C TYR A 41 -18.40 24.85 -0.66
N GLY A 42 -18.30 25.31 -1.90
CA GLY A 42 -18.29 26.72 -2.24
C GLY A 42 -16.91 27.39 -2.19
N ALA A 43 -15.84 26.62 -2.26
CA ALA A 43 -14.54 27.19 -2.58
C ALA A 43 -14.51 27.64 -4.05
N GLU A 44 -14.02 28.84 -4.30
CA GLU A 44 -13.85 29.40 -5.65
C GLU A 44 -12.52 28.99 -6.26
N ARG A 45 -11.50 28.85 -5.40
CA ARG A 45 -10.16 28.41 -5.77
C ARG A 45 -9.61 27.45 -4.73
N VAL A 46 -9.02 26.36 -5.20
CA VAL A 46 -8.37 25.35 -4.35
C VAL A 46 -7.03 24.97 -4.95
N ASP A 47 -5.97 25.29 -4.25
CA ASP A 47 -4.61 24.92 -4.59
C ASP A 47 -4.18 23.76 -3.68
N VAL A 48 -3.90 22.62 -4.27
CA VAL A 48 -3.46 21.41 -3.55
C VAL A 48 -2.07 21.04 -4.04
N PHE A 49 -1.18 20.80 -3.10
CA PHE A 49 0.16 20.25 -3.35
C PHE A 49 0.37 19.04 -2.47
N SER A 50 0.69 17.92 -3.09
CA SER A 50 0.82 16.64 -2.41
C SER A 50 2.11 15.94 -2.82
N ILE A 51 2.83 15.43 -1.81
CA ILE A 51 3.96 14.52 -1.97
C ILE A 51 3.75 13.30 -1.06
N THR A 52 4.60 12.26 -1.18
CA THR A 52 4.46 11.02 -0.38
C THR A 52 4.31 11.23 1.11
N SER A 53 4.86 12.30 1.66
CA SER A 53 4.97 12.55 3.10
C SER A 53 4.18 13.74 3.62
N SER A 54 3.54 14.54 2.73
CA SER A 54 2.84 15.76 3.11
C SER A 54 1.81 16.17 2.08
N ILE A 55 0.71 16.74 2.55
CA ILE A 55 -0.32 17.40 1.73
C ILE A 55 -0.49 18.81 2.28
N VAL A 56 -0.47 19.79 1.39
CA VAL A 56 -0.79 21.20 1.69
C VAL A 56 -1.95 21.61 0.82
N THR A 57 -2.98 22.17 1.41
CA THR A 57 -4.14 22.67 0.66
C THR A 57 -4.50 24.06 1.15
N THR A 58 -4.65 24.96 0.19
CA THR A 58 -5.21 26.31 0.40
C THR A 58 -6.50 26.42 -0.39
N MET A 59 -7.59 26.79 0.27
CA MET A 59 -8.85 27.09 -0.39
C MET A 59 -9.27 28.53 -0.12
N CYS A 60 -9.83 29.18 -1.13
CA CYS A 60 -10.32 30.55 -1.09
C CYS A 60 -11.78 30.57 -1.54
N GLY A 61 -12.57 31.47 -0.95
CA GLY A 61 -13.96 31.70 -1.29
C GLY A 61 -14.52 32.91 -0.49
N GLU A 62 -15.82 33.12 -0.53
CA GLU A 62 -16.49 34.17 0.26
C GLU A 62 -16.23 34.08 1.77
N PHE A 63 -15.84 32.89 2.28
CA PHE A 63 -15.48 32.65 3.68
C PHE A 63 -14.06 33.11 4.03
N GLY A 64 -13.27 33.58 3.06
CA GLY A 64 -11.87 33.97 3.22
C GLY A 64 -10.91 32.92 2.69
N ILE A 65 -9.69 32.85 3.27
CA ILE A 65 -8.63 31.92 2.89
C ILE A 65 -8.38 30.97 4.04
N CYS A 66 -8.46 29.69 3.77
CA CYS A 66 -8.15 28.62 4.73
C CYS A 66 -7.03 27.74 4.19
N THR A 67 -6.00 27.50 4.99
CA THR A 67 -4.87 26.61 4.64
C THR A 67 -4.69 25.54 5.70
N GLN A 68 -4.54 24.29 5.27
CA GLN A 68 -4.18 23.18 6.14
C GLN A 68 -3.00 22.39 5.58
N THR A 69 -2.16 21.90 6.48
CA THR A 69 -1.04 21.00 6.17
C THR A 69 -1.24 19.69 6.92
N ARG A 70 -1.03 18.57 6.22
CA ARG A 70 -1.05 17.22 6.80
C ARG A 70 0.27 16.53 6.56
N ARG A 71 0.83 15.97 7.62
CA ARG A 71 1.97 15.05 7.54
C ARG A 71 1.45 13.65 7.32
N VAL A 72 1.79 13.04 6.19
CA VAL A 72 1.45 11.65 5.87
C VAL A 72 2.54 10.73 6.43
N ARG A 73 2.15 9.71 7.19
CA ARG A 73 3.07 8.74 7.80
C ARG A 73 2.66 7.33 7.43
N GLY A 74 3.60 6.60 6.85
CA GLY A 74 3.38 5.22 6.40
C GLY A 74 2.67 5.15 5.05
N MET A 75 2.83 4.03 4.40
CA MET A 75 2.10 3.64 3.18
C MET A 75 1.64 2.20 3.34
N ALA A 76 0.43 1.94 2.91
CA ALA A 76 -0.14 0.61 2.81
C ALA A 76 -0.83 0.49 1.44
N ASN A 77 -0.85 -0.70 0.87
CA ASN A 77 -1.62 -0.95 -0.34
C ASN A 77 -2.95 -1.61 0.07
N ASP A 78 -3.93 -0.79 0.44
CA ASP A 78 -5.28 -1.24 0.77
C ASP A 78 -6.28 -0.77 -0.29
N LEU A 79 -6.42 -1.58 -1.34
CA LEU A 79 -7.31 -1.28 -2.47
C LEU A 79 -8.78 -1.27 -2.06
N GLY A 80 -9.16 -2.05 -1.04
CA GLY A 80 -10.52 -2.03 -0.52
C GLY A 80 -10.86 -0.70 0.16
N LYS A 81 -9.98 -0.24 1.04
CA LYS A 81 -10.12 1.08 1.69
C LYS A 81 -10.06 2.21 0.68
N LEU A 82 -9.19 2.10 -0.33
CA LEU A 82 -9.08 3.07 -1.42
C LEU A 82 -10.40 3.19 -2.19
N ASP A 83 -11.07 2.07 -2.50
CA ASP A 83 -12.36 2.09 -3.19
C ASP A 83 -13.46 2.70 -2.32
N ASP A 84 -13.56 2.33 -1.04
CA ASP A 84 -14.52 2.89 -0.09
C ASP A 84 -14.33 4.43 0.05
N LEU A 85 -13.10 4.92 0.13
CA LEU A 85 -12.80 6.36 0.18
C LEU A 85 -13.17 7.09 -1.12
N ASN A 86 -12.95 6.46 -2.26
CA ASN A 86 -13.40 7.00 -3.55
C ASN A 86 -14.93 7.06 -3.64
N GLN A 87 -15.64 6.05 -3.15
CA GLN A 87 -17.09 6.07 -3.08
C GLN A 87 -17.59 7.18 -2.15
N LEU A 88 -16.95 7.33 -0.97
CA LEU A 88 -17.26 8.42 -0.04
C LEU A 88 -17.05 9.80 -0.68
N SER A 89 -15.95 10.01 -1.39
CA SER A 89 -15.67 11.29 -2.06
C SER A 89 -16.73 11.64 -3.11
N ARG A 90 -17.16 10.66 -3.91
CA ARG A 90 -18.24 10.82 -4.88
C ARG A 90 -19.57 11.12 -4.21
N TYR A 91 -19.88 10.41 -3.12
CA TYR A 91 -21.08 10.66 -2.33
C TYR A 91 -21.12 12.09 -1.78
N ILE A 92 -20.00 12.56 -1.21
CA ILE A 92 -19.86 13.95 -0.72
C ILE A 92 -20.13 14.95 -1.83
N CYS A 93 -19.53 14.77 -2.99
CA CYS A 93 -19.71 15.69 -4.12
C CYS A 93 -21.16 15.70 -4.67
N ALA A 94 -21.88 14.57 -4.59
CA ALA A 94 -23.22 14.44 -5.10
C ALA A 94 -24.30 14.97 -4.13
N HIS A 95 -24.12 14.74 -2.81
CA HIS A 95 -25.16 14.96 -1.81
C HIS A 95 -24.89 16.10 -0.83
N ARG A 96 -23.66 16.62 -0.79
CA ARG A 96 -23.22 17.70 0.13
C ARG A 96 -23.62 17.43 1.59
N PRO A 97 -23.27 16.27 2.16
CA PRO A 97 -23.66 15.93 3.52
C PRO A 97 -23.04 16.87 4.55
N GLU A 98 -23.64 16.94 5.73
CA GLU A 98 -23.08 17.68 6.86
C GLU A 98 -21.80 17.03 7.41
N PRO A 99 -20.94 17.80 8.12
CA PRO A 99 -19.71 17.29 8.70
C PRO A 99 -19.88 16.07 9.61
N SER A 100 -20.99 16.00 10.34
CA SER A 100 -21.35 14.88 11.23
C SER A 100 -21.53 13.57 10.48
N GLU A 101 -22.17 13.60 9.30
CA GLU A 101 -22.37 12.44 8.45
C GLU A 101 -21.07 12.00 7.78
N ILE A 102 -20.27 12.96 7.30
CA ILE A 102 -18.94 12.65 6.73
C ILE A 102 -18.09 11.92 7.77
N ARG A 103 -18.07 12.43 9.01
CA ARG A 103 -17.34 11.81 10.12
C ARG A 103 -17.78 10.37 10.35
N THR A 104 -19.10 10.13 10.41
CA THR A 104 -19.66 8.80 10.65
C THR A 104 -19.26 7.81 9.56
N ARG A 105 -19.37 8.21 8.28
CA ARG A 105 -19.00 7.38 7.15
C ARG A 105 -17.49 7.11 7.10
N LEU A 106 -16.67 8.13 7.37
CA LEU A 106 -15.21 8.01 7.40
C LEU A 106 -14.77 7.06 8.52
N SER A 107 -15.35 7.20 9.73
CA SER A 107 -15.04 6.29 10.84
C SER A 107 -15.44 4.84 10.55
N ALA A 108 -16.54 4.61 9.83
CA ALA A 108 -16.93 3.27 9.39
C ALA A 108 -15.90 2.64 8.42
N ILE A 109 -15.32 3.44 7.52
CA ILE A 109 -14.26 2.99 6.61
C ILE A 109 -12.98 2.67 7.40
N GLU A 110 -12.62 3.50 8.38
CA GLU A 110 -11.44 3.29 9.22
C GLU A 110 -11.55 2.03 10.09
N GLN A 111 -12.76 1.69 10.55
CA GLN A 111 -13.04 0.52 11.38
C GLN A 111 -13.29 -0.75 10.56
N ARG A 112 -13.21 -0.69 9.24
CA ARG A 112 -13.40 -1.86 8.38
C ARG A 112 -12.48 -3.01 8.81
N PRO A 113 -13.03 -4.22 9.06
CA PRO A 113 -12.22 -5.33 9.49
C PRO A 113 -11.25 -5.76 8.39
N VAL A 114 -9.98 -5.82 8.72
CA VAL A 114 -8.95 -6.41 7.86
C VAL A 114 -9.18 -7.93 7.79
N TYR A 115 -8.74 -8.58 6.73
CA TYR A 115 -8.79 -10.04 6.63
C TYR A 115 -8.23 -10.70 7.89
N SER A 116 -8.95 -11.72 8.38
CA SER A 116 -8.52 -12.48 9.56
C SER A 116 -7.10 -13.05 9.33
N PHE A 117 -6.34 -13.23 10.39
CA PHE A 117 -4.97 -13.74 10.29
C PHE A 117 -4.92 -15.12 9.58
N ARG A 118 -5.91 -15.99 9.84
CA ARG A 118 -6.02 -17.29 9.15
C ARG A 118 -6.22 -17.12 7.64
N MET A 119 -7.04 -16.15 7.24
CA MET A 119 -7.25 -15.85 5.82
C MET A 119 -5.98 -15.30 5.17
N GLN A 120 -5.23 -14.46 5.87
CA GLN A 120 -3.93 -13.97 5.37
C GLN A 120 -2.94 -15.12 5.16
N ILE A 121 -2.85 -16.07 6.08
CA ILE A 121 -2.01 -17.27 5.92
C ILE A 121 -2.45 -18.08 4.68
N PHE A 122 -3.74 -18.30 4.51
CA PHE A 122 -4.27 -19.01 3.35
C PHE A 122 -3.93 -18.30 2.04
N ILE A 123 -4.11 -16.98 1.99
CA ILE A 123 -3.78 -16.15 0.82
C ILE A 123 -2.28 -16.26 0.49
N TYR A 124 -1.40 -16.20 1.49
CA TYR A 124 0.04 -16.34 1.28
C TYR A 124 0.41 -17.71 0.69
N ALA A 125 -0.18 -18.78 1.20
CA ALA A 125 0.02 -20.12 0.67
C ALA A 125 -0.44 -20.24 -0.80
N VAL A 126 -1.64 -19.73 -1.11
CA VAL A 126 -2.21 -19.78 -2.47
C VAL A 126 -1.35 -18.96 -3.44
N ILE A 127 -0.98 -17.73 -3.08
CA ILE A 127 -0.17 -16.87 -3.95
C ILE A 127 1.18 -17.53 -4.22
N SER A 128 1.90 -17.93 -3.18
CA SER A 128 3.23 -18.54 -3.31
C SER A 128 3.21 -19.80 -4.17
N GLY A 129 2.28 -20.73 -3.90
CA GLY A 129 2.12 -21.94 -4.68
C GLY A 129 1.72 -21.67 -6.14
N SER A 130 0.79 -20.77 -6.37
CA SER A 130 0.33 -20.40 -7.72
C SER A 130 1.45 -19.80 -8.56
N PHE A 131 2.25 -18.90 -8.01
CA PHE A 131 3.38 -18.32 -8.73
C PHE A 131 4.49 -19.34 -9.02
N SER A 132 4.75 -20.30 -8.12
CA SER A 132 5.67 -21.38 -8.40
C SER A 132 5.24 -22.15 -9.66
N VAL A 133 3.97 -22.52 -9.78
CA VAL A 133 3.42 -23.19 -10.99
C VAL A 133 3.43 -22.29 -12.21
N PHE A 134 3.07 -21.02 -12.04
CA PHE A 134 3.07 -20.04 -13.13
C PHE A 134 4.43 -19.90 -13.81
N PHE A 135 5.51 -20.01 -13.05
CA PHE A 135 6.88 -19.97 -13.58
C PHE A 135 7.40 -21.34 -14.03
N GLY A 136 6.58 -22.39 -14.00
CA GLY A 136 6.92 -23.71 -14.55
C GLY A 136 7.27 -24.76 -13.52
N GLY A 137 6.96 -24.54 -12.23
CA GLY A 137 7.07 -25.53 -11.16
C GLY A 137 6.02 -26.62 -11.29
N ASP A 138 6.33 -27.79 -10.75
CA ASP A 138 5.41 -28.92 -10.69
C ASP A 138 4.53 -28.88 -9.41
N LEU A 139 3.70 -29.91 -9.22
CA LEU A 139 2.81 -30.00 -8.06
C LEU A 139 3.58 -30.06 -6.72
N ARG A 140 4.77 -30.65 -6.71
CA ARG A 140 5.61 -30.72 -5.50
C ARG A 140 6.20 -29.34 -5.18
N ASP A 141 6.70 -28.66 -6.19
CA ASP A 141 7.20 -27.28 -6.05
C ASP A 141 6.10 -26.34 -5.57
N MET A 142 4.86 -26.51 -6.08
CA MET A 142 3.69 -25.78 -5.61
C MET A 142 3.42 -25.98 -4.12
N ILE A 143 3.41 -27.25 -3.67
CA ILE A 143 3.14 -27.59 -2.28
C ILE A 143 4.27 -27.05 -1.38
N ALA A 144 5.53 -27.23 -1.77
CA ALA A 144 6.68 -26.71 -1.04
C ALA A 144 6.61 -25.19 -0.92
N SER A 145 6.37 -24.50 -2.03
CA SER A 145 6.24 -23.04 -2.06
C SER A 145 5.08 -22.55 -1.19
N ALA A 146 3.91 -23.20 -1.24
CA ALA A 146 2.76 -22.85 -0.40
C ALA A 146 3.05 -23.00 1.10
N LEU A 147 3.73 -24.06 1.51
CA LEU A 147 4.15 -24.28 2.91
C LEU A 147 5.14 -23.21 3.37
N ILE A 148 6.11 -22.85 2.52
CA ILE A 148 7.06 -21.77 2.81
C ILE A 148 6.32 -20.44 2.91
N GLY A 149 5.35 -20.16 2.03
CA GLY A 149 4.51 -18.97 2.11
C GLY A 149 3.79 -18.81 3.46
N ILE A 150 3.30 -19.92 4.04
CA ILE A 150 2.74 -19.92 5.41
C ILE A 150 3.80 -19.50 6.43
N VAL A 151 4.99 -20.10 6.36
CA VAL A 151 6.09 -19.78 7.29
C VAL A 151 6.49 -18.31 7.16
N LEU A 152 6.59 -17.80 5.95
CA LEU A 152 6.92 -16.39 5.68
C LEU A 152 5.87 -15.44 6.30
N LYS A 153 4.57 -15.77 6.22
CA LYS A 153 3.52 -14.97 6.87
C LYS A 153 3.64 -14.95 8.38
N LEU A 154 3.95 -16.09 8.99
CA LEU A 154 4.19 -16.18 10.44
C LEU A 154 5.42 -15.36 10.84
N LEU A 155 6.53 -15.51 10.11
CA LEU A 155 7.77 -14.79 10.33
C LEU A 155 7.58 -13.26 10.18
N GLU A 156 6.94 -12.82 9.10
CA GLU A 156 6.62 -11.42 8.88
C GLU A 156 5.81 -10.83 10.05
N SER A 157 4.78 -11.56 10.49
CA SER A 157 3.94 -11.13 11.61
C SER A 157 4.71 -11.06 12.92
N PHE A 158 5.65 -11.99 13.16
CA PHE A 158 6.52 -11.99 14.32
C PHE A 158 7.51 -10.81 14.30
N LEU A 159 8.19 -10.58 13.17
CA LEU A 159 9.16 -9.52 13.00
C LEU A 159 8.53 -8.12 13.10
N LYS A 160 7.31 -7.94 12.56
CA LYS A 160 6.57 -6.67 12.69
C LYS A 160 6.25 -6.28 14.14
N ARG A 161 6.13 -7.25 15.05
CA ARG A 161 5.95 -6.97 16.48
C ARG A 161 7.21 -6.41 17.15
N SER A 162 8.37 -6.69 16.58
CA SER A 162 9.67 -6.28 17.11
C SER A 162 10.09 -4.87 16.68
N SER A 163 9.18 -4.08 16.07
CA SER A 163 9.44 -2.71 15.59
C SER A 163 10.66 -2.58 14.67
N LEU A 164 11.04 -3.65 13.98
CA LEU A 164 12.14 -3.65 13.02
C LEU A 164 11.78 -2.83 11.78
N ASN A 165 12.80 -2.24 11.16
CA ASN A 165 12.64 -1.56 9.89
C ASN A 165 12.09 -2.53 8.81
N SER A 166 11.19 -2.03 7.97
CA SER A 166 10.54 -2.81 6.91
C SER A 166 11.56 -3.49 5.97
N LEU A 167 12.64 -2.81 5.62
CA LEU A 167 13.69 -3.38 4.75
C LEU A 167 14.40 -4.58 5.40
N ILE A 168 14.69 -4.48 6.70
CA ILE A 168 15.30 -5.58 7.47
C ILE A 168 14.33 -6.75 7.55
N THR A 169 13.06 -6.49 7.80
CA THR A 169 12.03 -7.53 7.84
C THR A 169 11.94 -8.29 6.52
N VAL A 170 11.92 -7.56 5.40
CA VAL A 170 11.88 -8.17 4.06
C VAL A 170 13.16 -8.97 3.79
N PHE A 171 14.33 -8.42 4.09
CA PHE A 171 15.62 -9.14 3.93
C PHE A 171 15.63 -10.48 4.69
N LEU A 172 15.21 -10.48 5.96
CA LEU A 172 15.15 -11.68 6.78
C LEU A 172 14.12 -12.70 6.23
N CYS A 173 12.93 -12.22 5.81
CA CYS A 173 11.94 -13.09 5.19
C CYS A 173 12.49 -13.74 3.90
N CYS A 174 13.18 -12.99 3.06
CA CYS A 174 13.79 -13.49 1.83
C CYS A 174 14.91 -14.50 2.12
N GLY A 175 15.77 -14.21 3.08
CA GLY A 175 16.83 -15.13 3.49
C GLY A 175 16.27 -16.47 4.00
N VAL A 176 15.31 -16.40 4.93
CA VAL A 176 14.64 -17.62 5.44
C VAL A 176 13.88 -18.33 4.32
N GLY A 177 13.17 -17.61 3.45
CA GLY A 177 12.48 -18.20 2.30
C GLY A 177 13.40 -18.97 1.36
N GLY A 178 14.58 -18.40 1.04
CA GLY A 178 15.59 -19.06 0.21
C GLY A 178 16.20 -20.31 0.87
N ILE A 179 16.54 -20.23 2.16
CA ILE A 179 17.03 -21.39 2.93
C ILE A 179 16.00 -22.52 2.93
N LEU A 180 14.73 -22.19 3.19
CA LEU A 180 13.66 -23.18 3.21
C LEU A 180 13.40 -23.79 1.82
N ALA A 181 13.56 -23.04 0.75
CA ALA A 181 13.41 -23.52 -0.62
C ALA A 181 14.49 -24.57 -0.95
N ASN A 182 15.76 -24.28 -0.65
CA ASN A 182 16.86 -25.22 -0.82
C ASN A 182 16.67 -26.47 0.07
N PHE A 183 16.29 -26.26 1.33
CA PHE A 183 16.02 -27.37 2.25
C PHE A 183 14.87 -28.26 1.76
N ALA A 184 13.79 -27.69 1.23
CA ALA A 184 12.66 -28.44 0.68
C ALA A 184 13.08 -29.38 -0.46
N VAL A 185 14.01 -28.93 -1.31
CA VAL A 185 14.57 -29.78 -2.38
C VAL A 185 15.49 -30.86 -1.80
N CYS A 186 16.33 -30.55 -0.81
CA CYS A 186 17.21 -31.53 -0.16
C CYS A 186 16.43 -32.69 0.48
N ILE A 187 15.24 -32.44 1.04
CA ILE A 187 14.40 -33.50 1.64
C ILE A 187 13.44 -34.15 0.63
N GLY A 188 13.47 -33.77 -0.65
CA GLY A 188 12.63 -34.35 -1.71
C GLY A 188 11.18 -33.85 -1.71
N LEU A 189 10.85 -32.77 -0.99
CA LEU A 189 9.53 -32.15 -0.97
C LEU A 189 9.25 -31.35 -2.25
N GLY A 190 10.28 -30.81 -2.86
CA GLY A 190 10.25 -30.10 -4.15
C GLY A 190 11.38 -30.57 -5.07
N HIS A 191 11.34 -30.17 -6.33
CA HIS A 191 12.35 -30.54 -7.32
C HIS A 191 13.27 -29.36 -7.68
N ARG A 192 12.75 -28.13 -7.68
CA ARG A 192 13.44 -26.95 -8.20
C ARG A 192 13.38 -25.78 -7.21
N ALA A 193 14.49 -25.60 -6.50
CA ALA A 193 14.61 -24.54 -5.49
C ALA A 193 14.43 -23.13 -6.07
N ASP A 194 14.86 -22.89 -7.32
CA ASP A 194 14.67 -21.64 -8.04
C ASP A 194 13.19 -21.30 -8.22
N LEU A 195 12.35 -22.25 -8.62
CA LEU A 195 10.92 -22.04 -8.85
C LEU A 195 10.13 -21.87 -7.54
N ILE A 196 10.52 -22.62 -6.51
CA ILE A 196 9.97 -22.46 -5.16
C ILE A 196 10.33 -21.07 -4.62
N SER A 197 11.58 -20.65 -4.80
CA SER A 197 12.03 -19.32 -4.37
C SER A 197 11.29 -18.21 -5.10
N ILE A 198 11.14 -18.28 -6.43
CA ILE A 198 10.40 -17.29 -7.22
C ILE A 198 8.95 -17.17 -6.75
N GLY A 199 8.26 -18.30 -6.48
CA GLY A 199 6.92 -18.28 -5.91
C GLY A 199 6.82 -17.47 -4.62
N ASN A 200 7.81 -17.59 -3.74
CA ASN A 200 7.88 -16.87 -2.47
C ASN A 200 8.35 -15.41 -2.63
N ILE A 201 9.24 -15.13 -3.59
CA ILE A 201 9.68 -13.76 -3.94
C ILE A 201 8.48 -12.88 -4.32
N MET A 202 7.53 -13.42 -5.09
CA MET A 202 6.36 -12.68 -5.57
C MET A 202 5.49 -12.13 -4.44
N LEU A 203 5.53 -12.72 -3.24
CA LEU A 203 4.84 -12.18 -2.06
C LEU A 203 5.46 -10.86 -1.55
N LEU A 204 6.73 -10.64 -1.82
CA LEU A 204 7.53 -9.57 -1.21
C LEU A 204 7.89 -8.44 -2.20
N ILE A 205 7.70 -8.68 -3.51
CA ILE A 205 7.97 -7.66 -4.54
C ILE A 205 6.92 -6.55 -4.49
N PRO A 206 7.34 -5.28 -4.45
CA PRO A 206 6.45 -4.12 -4.39
C PRO A 206 5.85 -3.76 -5.77
N GLY A 207 5.16 -4.71 -6.43
CA GLY A 207 4.67 -4.53 -7.80
C GLY A 207 3.71 -3.35 -7.97
N ILE A 208 2.70 -3.25 -7.09
CA ILE A 208 1.70 -2.16 -7.13
C ILE A 208 2.38 -0.81 -6.88
N ALA A 209 3.27 -0.72 -5.88
CA ALA A 209 3.97 0.51 -5.55
C ALA A 209 4.86 0.97 -6.73
N PHE A 210 5.56 0.04 -7.38
CA PHE A 210 6.38 0.32 -8.55
C PHE A 210 5.54 0.80 -9.75
N THR A 211 4.43 0.12 -10.05
CA THR A 211 3.53 0.51 -11.14
C THR A 211 2.92 1.89 -10.92
N ASN A 212 2.47 2.18 -9.69
CA ASN A 212 1.93 3.50 -9.34
C ASN A 212 2.99 4.59 -9.41
N SER A 213 4.25 4.30 -9.04
CA SER A 213 5.35 5.27 -9.16
C SER A 213 5.62 5.66 -10.62
N LEU A 214 5.57 4.69 -11.54
CA LEU A 214 5.71 4.98 -12.97
C LEU A 214 4.53 5.82 -13.48
N ARG A 215 3.32 5.53 -13.02
CA ARG A 215 2.14 6.32 -13.39
C ARG A 215 2.24 7.76 -12.89
N ASP A 216 2.64 7.98 -11.63
CA ASP A 216 2.89 9.32 -11.08
C ASP A 216 3.93 10.07 -11.96
N LEU A 217 5.02 9.41 -12.37
CA LEU A 217 6.04 9.98 -13.28
C LEU A 217 5.45 10.42 -14.63
N PHE A 218 4.65 9.55 -15.26
CA PHE A 218 4.04 9.85 -16.55
C PHE A 218 2.93 10.89 -16.47
N SER A 219 2.31 11.05 -15.30
CA SER A 219 1.29 12.09 -15.05
C SER A 219 1.89 13.46 -14.75
N GLY A 220 3.22 13.57 -14.63
CA GLY A 220 3.91 14.84 -14.35
C GLY A 220 4.26 15.05 -12.86
N ASP A 221 3.83 14.16 -11.97
CA ASP A 221 4.18 14.18 -10.54
C ASP A 221 5.59 13.61 -10.31
N THR A 222 6.57 14.20 -10.99
CA THR A 222 7.92 13.67 -11.15
C THR A 222 8.62 13.43 -9.79
N ILE A 223 8.50 14.36 -8.84
CA ILE A 223 9.17 14.25 -7.54
C ILE A 223 8.64 13.05 -6.77
N THR A 224 7.34 12.93 -6.63
CA THR A 224 6.69 11.83 -5.91
C THR A 224 6.92 10.50 -6.62
N GLY A 225 6.74 10.47 -7.94
CA GLY A 225 6.98 9.29 -8.75
C GLY A 225 8.42 8.78 -8.64
N LEU A 226 9.40 9.69 -8.67
CA LEU A 226 10.82 9.30 -8.53
C LEU A 226 11.12 8.75 -7.14
N ILE A 227 10.65 9.38 -6.07
CA ILE A 227 10.85 8.92 -4.69
C ILE A 227 10.26 7.50 -4.52
N ARG A 228 9.00 7.29 -4.92
CA ARG A 228 8.35 5.97 -4.85
C ARG A 228 9.03 4.91 -5.72
N CYS A 229 9.52 5.30 -6.88
CA CYS A 229 10.27 4.41 -7.76
C CYS A 229 11.56 3.95 -7.09
N MET A 230 12.34 4.87 -6.53
CA MET A 230 13.57 4.57 -5.81
C MET A 230 13.32 3.67 -4.59
N GLU A 231 12.26 3.92 -3.81
CA GLU A 231 11.87 3.06 -2.68
C GLU A 231 11.53 1.64 -3.15
N SER A 232 10.80 1.51 -4.26
CA SER A 232 10.42 0.21 -4.83
C SER A 232 11.64 -0.55 -5.38
N VAL A 233 12.56 0.14 -6.06
CA VAL A 233 13.82 -0.43 -6.56
C VAL A 233 14.71 -0.89 -5.40
N LEU A 234 14.83 -0.06 -4.35
CA LEU A 234 15.59 -0.42 -3.15
C LEU A 234 15.02 -1.68 -2.49
N LEU A 235 13.70 -1.77 -2.37
CA LEU A 235 13.04 -2.95 -1.80
C LEU A 235 13.28 -4.19 -2.68
N ALA A 236 13.16 -4.08 -4.00
CA ALA A 236 13.45 -5.18 -4.92
C ALA A 236 14.92 -5.64 -4.82
N PHE A 237 15.85 -4.70 -4.65
CA PHE A 237 17.26 -5.01 -4.43
C PHE A 237 17.48 -5.77 -3.11
N VAL A 238 16.83 -5.36 -2.02
CA VAL A 238 16.87 -6.04 -0.72
C VAL A 238 16.32 -7.46 -0.81
N VAL A 239 15.21 -7.66 -1.57
CA VAL A 239 14.64 -8.98 -1.85
C VAL A 239 15.68 -9.86 -2.55
N GLY A 240 16.31 -9.36 -3.62
CA GLY A 240 17.35 -10.09 -4.36
C GLY A 240 18.54 -10.46 -3.47
N LEU A 241 19.02 -9.52 -2.66
CA LEU A 241 20.13 -9.76 -1.71
C LEU A 241 19.78 -10.86 -0.69
N GLY A 242 18.56 -10.86 -0.14
CA GLY A 242 18.13 -11.84 0.84
C GLY A 242 18.14 -13.26 0.28
N PHE A 243 17.59 -13.46 -0.93
CA PHE A 243 17.61 -14.78 -1.59
C PHE A 243 19.01 -15.17 -2.07
N THR A 244 19.82 -14.24 -2.57
CA THR A 244 21.21 -14.53 -2.96
C THR A 244 22.03 -14.97 -1.74
N ALA A 245 21.90 -14.29 -0.61
CA ALA A 245 22.59 -14.66 0.62
C ALA A 245 22.20 -16.08 1.10
N ALA A 246 20.93 -16.46 0.94
CA ALA A 246 20.48 -17.82 1.26
C ALA A 246 21.11 -18.87 0.34
N ASN A 247 21.21 -18.60 -0.97
CA ASN A 247 21.79 -19.53 -1.93
C ASN A 247 23.31 -19.68 -1.79
N LEU A 248 24.01 -18.74 -1.16
CA LEU A 248 25.45 -18.86 -0.88
C LEU A 248 25.75 -19.81 0.27
N LEU A 249 24.73 -20.22 1.05
CA LEU A 249 24.86 -21.16 2.17
C LEU A 249 24.69 -22.63 1.75
N PHE A 250 24.22 -22.87 0.53
CA PHE A 250 24.00 -24.19 -0.09
C PHE A 250 24.83 -24.38 -1.35
#